data_659b71098004906e6fc733fd049fa583
#
_entry.id   659b71098004906e6fc733fd049fa583
#
_cell.length_a   1.000
_cell.length_b   1.000
_cell.length_c   1.000
_cell.angle_alpha   90.00
_cell.angle_beta   90.00
_cell.angle_gamma   90.00
#
_symmetry.space_group_name_H-M   'P 1'
#
loop_
_entity.id
_entity.type
_entity.pdbx_description
1 polymer ?
#
loop_
_entity_poly.entity_id
_entity_poly.type
_entity_poly.pdbx_seq_one_letter_code
_entity_poly.pdbx_strand_id
1 'polypeptide(L)'
;MTIKSFFHFISAFLLIFTALFANAEESEILTPAAPKIAASAFILMDYHTGKILAENNADIKLAPASLTKIMTVYVAFREIASGHLKLDDLATVSQNAWQTGGSRMFLEVNTKVNIEDLIKGIVIQSGNDAAVTLAEHIAGSESTFAEMMNQHAARLGMLNSHFEDSNGLPAENHYTSARDLAIVTKAIIDEFPNYYRWFSQKEFTYNKITQHNRNQLLERDESVDGVKTGFTDDAGYCLVASAVRENMRLISVVMGTSSANARANENQNLLNYGFRFFEGHKLYDANKQLAEARIWKGKIQNVPLGLTKDLNVTIPRRHYNDLKAEMVIDKKVIAPIEQGVKLGTIKVMLKNDIVATTDLVALKPVEQGNIFQRLYDSILMMREKSNDKK
;
A
#
# COMPACT_ATOMS: atom_id res chain seq x y z
N MET A 1 -3.32 -92.02 -5.39
CA MET A 1 -4.30 -91.03 -5.73
C MET A 1 -3.65 -89.67 -5.37
N THR A 2 -3.40 -89.04 -6.25
CA THR A 2 -2.63 -87.96 -6.86
C THR A 2 -2.78 -86.61 -6.17
N ILE A 3 -1.67 -86.12 -5.69
CA ILE A 3 -1.36 -84.76 -5.27
C ILE A 3 -1.40 -83.85 -6.50
N LYS A 4 -2.52 -83.25 -6.79
CA LYS A 4 -2.62 -82.23 -7.87
C LYS A 4 -3.78 -81.28 -7.67
N SER A 5 -4.06 -80.79 -6.49
CA SER A 5 -5.18 -79.76 -6.29
C SER A 5 -4.93 -78.74 -5.20
N PHE A 6 -3.67 -78.42 -4.90
CA PHE A 6 -3.38 -77.45 -3.83
C PHE A 6 -2.59 -76.17 -4.29
N PHE A 7 -2.40 -75.99 -5.61
CA PHE A 7 -1.56 -74.90 -6.10
C PHE A 7 -2.30 -73.79 -6.88
N HIS A 8 -3.63 -73.80 -6.87
CA HIS A 8 -4.41 -72.84 -7.65
C HIS A 8 -5.18 -71.78 -6.81
N PHE A 9 -4.98 -71.71 -5.47
CA PHE A 9 -5.71 -70.77 -4.62
C PHE A 9 -4.83 -69.64 -4.00
N ILE A 10 -3.52 -69.62 -4.27
CA ILE A 10 -2.61 -68.54 -3.74
C ILE A 10 -2.25 -67.50 -4.78
N SER A 11 -2.62 -67.66 -6.05
CA SER A 11 -2.30 -66.69 -7.11
C SER A 11 -3.36 -65.59 -7.32
N ALA A 12 -4.52 -65.61 -6.64
CA ALA A 12 -5.62 -64.63 -6.84
C ALA A 12 -5.72 -63.57 -5.77
N PHE A 13 -4.85 -63.55 -4.73
CA PHE A 13 -4.92 -62.57 -3.63
C PHE A 13 -3.79 -61.55 -3.62
N LEU A 14 -2.92 -61.54 -4.62
CA LEU A 14 -1.74 -60.66 -4.71
C LEU A 14 -1.88 -59.54 -5.76
N LEU A 15 -3.08 -59.27 -6.27
CA LEU A 15 -3.31 -58.31 -7.38
C LEU A 15 -4.34 -57.25 -7.10
N ILE A 16 -4.74 -57.01 -5.83
CA ILE A 16 -5.68 -55.94 -5.45
C ILE A 16 -5.07 -54.98 -4.39
N PHE A 17 -3.75 -54.87 -4.34
CA PHE A 17 -3.09 -53.84 -3.54
C PHE A 17 -2.29 -52.87 -4.41
N THR A 18 -2.76 -52.63 -5.66
CA THR A 18 -2.23 -51.58 -6.50
C THR A 18 -3.12 -50.36 -6.37
N ALA A 19 -2.57 -49.34 -5.67
CA ALA A 19 -2.77 -47.94 -5.96
C ALA A 19 -4.18 -47.38 -5.75
N LEU A 20 -4.60 -47.25 -4.52
CA LEU A 20 -5.29 -46.00 -4.09
C LEU A 20 -4.23 -45.03 -3.59
N PHE A 21 -3.26 -44.67 -4.40
CA PHE A 21 -2.71 -43.31 -4.36
C PHE A 21 -3.79 -42.43 -4.95
N ALA A 22 -4.77 -42.06 -4.13
CA ALA A 22 -5.53 -40.85 -4.38
C ALA A 22 -4.45 -39.79 -4.51
N ASN A 23 -4.15 -39.37 -5.74
CA ASN A 23 -3.66 -38.02 -5.97
C ASN A 23 -4.70 -37.15 -5.27
N ALA A 24 -4.40 -36.69 -4.06
CA ALA A 24 -5.06 -35.54 -3.50
C ALA A 24 -4.73 -34.45 -4.50
N GLU A 25 -5.61 -34.22 -5.45
CA GLU A 25 -5.60 -33.06 -6.30
C GLU A 25 -5.55 -31.89 -5.33
N GLU A 26 -4.38 -31.26 -5.25
CA GLU A 26 -4.12 -30.14 -4.35
C GLU A 26 -5.13 -29.07 -4.80
N SER A 27 -6.22 -28.93 -4.05
CA SER A 27 -7.35 -28.09 -4.46
C SER A 27 -6.82 -26.68 -4.72
N GLU A 28 -6.83 -26.27 -5.97
CA GLU A 28 -6.45 -24.94 -6.40
C GLU A 28 -7.28 -23.91 -5.61
N ILE A 29 -6.65 -22.84 -5.10
CA ILE A 29 -7.38 -21.80 -4.38
C ILE A 29 -8.12 -20.95 -5.41
N LEU A 30 -9.38 -21.29 -5.66
CA LEU A 30 -10.20 -20.60 -6.61
C LEU A 30 -10.72 -19.29 -6.01
N THR A 31 -10.15 -18.18 -6.46
CA THR A 31 -10.70 -16.84 -6.21
C THR A 31 -11.58 -16.46 -7.42
N PRO A 32 -12.85 -16.08 -7.23
CA PRO A 32 -13.69 -15.63 -8.34
C PRO A 32 -13.04 -14.48 -9.09
N ALA A 33 -13.27 -14.41 -10.40
CA ALA A 33 -12.80 -13.30 -11.22
C ALA A 33 -13.33 -11.95 -10.70
N ALA A 34 -12.52 -10.91 -10.86
CA ALA A 34 -12.93 -9.54 -10.52
C ALA A 34 -14.18 -9.12 -11.28
N PRO A 35 -15.05 -8.28 -10.69
CA PRO A 35 -16.22 -7.79 -11.37
C PRO A 35 -15.87 -7.01 -12.63
N LYS A 36 -16.74 -7.03 -13.62
CA LYS A 36 -16.63 -6.12 -14.78
C LYS A 36 -16.95 -4.72 -14.31
N ILE A 37 -16.01 -3.80 -14.49
CA ILE A 37 -16.10 -2.39 -14.09
C ILE A 37 -16.24 -1.53 -15.35
N ALA A 38 -17.29 -0.71 -15.39
CA ALA A 38 -17.56 0.19 -16.51
C ALA A 38 -16.74 1.49 -16.37
N ALA A 39 -15.42 1.39 -16.57
CA ALA A 39 -14.46 2.47 -16.46
C ALA A 39 -13.32 2.32 -17.47
N SER A 40 -12.63 3.42 -17.80
CA SER A 40 -11.44 3.39 -18.66
C SER A 40 -10.26 2.68 -17.99
N ALA A 41 -10.08 2.91 -16.70
CA ALA A 41 -9.05 2.26 -15.88
C ALA A 41 -9.54 2.09 -14.45
N PHE A 42 -9.08 1.03 -13.78
CA PHE A 42 -9.30 0.84 -12.36
C PHE A 42 -8.19 0.01 -11.70
N ILE A 43 -8.06 0.15 -10.39
CA ILE A 43 -7.24 -0.69 -9.53
C ILE A 43 -7.90 -0.86 -8.16
N LEU A 44 -7.77 -2.05 -7.58
CA LEU A 44 -8.10 -2.36 -6.20
C LEU A 44 -6.85 -2.90 -5.52
N MET A 45 -6.37 -2.22 -4.51
CA MET A 45 -5.14 -2.54 -3.79
C MET A 45 -5.40 -2.73 -2.30
N ASP A 46 -4.82 -3.76 -1.72
CA ASP A 46 -4.70 -3.86 -0.26
C ASP A 46 -3.64 -2.86 0.24
N TYR A 47 -4.05 -2.03 1.19
CA TYR A 47 -3.20 -0.97 1.73
C TYR A 47 -1.96 -1.50 2.47
N HIS A 48 -2.11 -2.55 3.31
CA HIS A 48 -1.02 -3.03 4.15
C HIS A 48 0.09 -3.71 3.36
N THR A 49 -0.28 -4.53 2.40
CA THR A 49 0.66 -5.35 1.62
C THR A 49 1.03 -4.75 0.26
N GLY A 50 0.22 -3.81 -0.23
CA GLY A 50 0.34 -3.31 -1.60
C GLY A 50 -0.12 -4.32 -2.66
N LYS A 51 -0.70 -5.47 -2.26
CA LYS A 51 -1.19 -6.49 -3.19
C LYS A 51 -2.33 -5.96 -4.03
N ILE A 52 -2.19 -6.13 -5.35
CA ILE A 52 -3.26 -5.81 -6.29
C ILE A 52 -4.24 -6.97 -6.33
N LEU A 53 -5.51 -6.68 -6.04
CA LEU A 53 -6.60 -7.66 -6.00
C LEU A 53 -7.40 -7.70 -7.29
N ALA A 54 -7.48 -6.56 -7.98
CA ALA A 54 -8.10 -6.43 -9.29
C ALA A 54 -7.58 -5.17 -9.99
N GLU A 55 -7.37 -5.25 -11.28
CA GLU A 55 -6.99 -4.09 -12.09
C GLU A 55 -7.37 -4.27 -13.56
N ASN A 56 -7.53 -3.16 -14.25
CA ASN A 56 -7.62 -3.09 -15.70
C ASN A 56 -7.09 -1.74 -16.17
N ASN A 57 -6.18 -1.76 -17.13
CA ASN A 57 -5.56 -0.55 -17.67
C ASN A 57 -4.96 0.36 -16.60
N ALA A 58 -4.49 -0.21 -15.46
CA ALA A 58 -4.10 0.56 -14.29
C ALA A 58 -2.93 1.53 -14.53
N ASP A 59 -2.14 1.30 -15.57
CA ASP A 59 -0.93 2.07 -15.92
C ASP A 59 -1.12 3.03 -17.10
N ILE A 60 -2.30 3.07 -17.75
CA ILE A 60 -2.54 4.03 -18.83
C ILE A 60 -2.60 5.45 -18.30
N LYS A 61 -2.05 6.39 -19.06
CA LYS A 61 -2.06 7.82 -18.77
C LYS A 61 -3.42 8.40 -19.10
N LEU A 62 -4.09 8.96 -18.12
CA LEU A 62 -5.41 9.59 -18.24
C LEU A 62 -5.38 10.97 -17.61
N ALA A 63 -6.25 11.87 -18.06
CA ALA A 63 -6.47 13.16 -17.42
C ALA A 63 -6.98 12.93 -15.98
N PRO A 64 -6.31 13.49 -14.95
CA PRO A 64 -6.67 13.24 -13.56
C PRO A 64 -7.88 14.03 -13.08
N ALA A 65 -8.21 15.13 -13.75
CA ALA A 65 -9.13 16.12 -13.21
C ALA A 65 -8.76 16.48 -11.75
N SER A 66 -9.72 16.73 -10.87
CA SER A 66 -9.46 17.05 -9.48
C SER A 66 -8.88 15.92 -8.62
N LEU A 67 -8.57 14.74 -9.18
CA LEU A 67 -7.74 13.75 -8.47
C LEU A 67 -6.29 14.26 -8.29
N THR A 68 -5.85 15.21 -9.12
CA THR A 68 -4.60 15.99 -8.95
C THR A 68 -4.42 16.50 -7.53
N LYS A 69 -5.52 16.93 -6.88
CA LYS A 69 -5.50 17.51 -5.54
C LYS A 69 -5.05 16.54 -4.44
N ILE A 70 -5.04 15.23 -4.71
CA ILE A 70 -4.42 14.24 -3.82
C ILE A 70 -2.91 14.52 -3.71
N MET A 71 -2.25 14.76 -4.85
CA MET A 71 -0.83 15.13 -4.86
C MET A 71 -0.61 16.54 -4.28
N THR A 72 -1.49 17.47 -4.56
CA THR A 72 -1.42 18.85 -4.02
C THR A 72 -1.38 18.85 -2.49
N VAL A 73 -2.28 18.10 -1.84
CA VAL A 73 -2.28 18.04 -0.37
C VAL A 73 -1.17 17.14 0.16
N TYR A 74 -0.70 16.13 -0.59
CA TYR A 74 0.49 15.36 -0.21
C TYR A 74 1.72 16.27 -0.10
N VAL A 75 1.95 17.15 -1.08
CA VAL A 75 3.06 18.13 -1.02
C VAL A 75 2.89 19.04 0.20
N ALA A 76 1.69 19.59 0.44
CA ALA A 76 1.43 20.43 1.60
C ALA A 76 1.70 19.71 2.93
N PHE A 77 1.29 18.43 3.05
CA PHE A 77 1.58 17.61 4.24
C PHE A 77 3.07 17.36 4.43
N ARG A 78 3.82 17.19 3.33
CA ARG A 78 5.29 17.08 3.38
C ARG A 78 5.94 18.37 3.90
N GLU A 79 5.48 19.53 3.43
CA GLU A 79 5.98 20.83 3.89
C GLU A 79 5.65 21.08 5.37
N ILE A 80 4.46 20.64 5.83
CA ILE A 80 4.10 20.71 7.25
C ILE A 80 4.98 19.76 8.09
N ALA A 81 5.20 18.54 7.63
CA ALA A 81 6.03 17.57 8.35
C ALA A 81 7.51 17.98 8.42
N SER A 82 8.00 18.72 7.42
CA SER A 82 9.38 19.27 7.42
C SER A 82 9.52 20.57 8.22
N GLY A 83 8.41 21.16 8.71
CA GLY A 83 8.38 22.39 9.48
C GLY A 83 8.46 23.69 8.64
N HIS A 84 8.40 23.58 7.31
CA HIS A 84 8.40 24.74 6.41
C HIS A 84 7.02 25.41 6.31
N LEU A 85 5.95 24.70 6.64
CA LEU A 85 4.57 25.16 6.61
C LEU A 85 3.88 24.82 7.94
N LYS A 86 2.99 25.69 8.42
CA LYS A 86 2.15 25.44 9.59
C LYS A 86 0.68 25.55 9.23
N LEU A 87 -0.16 24.83 9.95
CA LEU A 87 -1.61 24.84 9.72
C LEU A 87 -2.25 26.22 9.97
N ASP A 88 -1.69 27.02 10.86
CA ASP A 88 -2.12 28.36 11.23
C ASP A 88 -1.47 29.49 10.41
N ASP A 89 -0.53 29.16 9.51
CA ASP A 89 0.01 30.14 8.57
C ASP A 89 -1.11 30.71 7.70
N LEU A 90 -0.95 32.00 7.33
CA LEU A 90 -1.97 32.74 6.59
C LEU A 90 -1.52 32.95 5.13
N ALA A 91 -2.15 32.25 4.20
CA ALA A 91 -1.97 32.46 2.77
C ALA A 91 -2.83 33.58 2.25
N THR A 92 -2.27 34.45 1.40
CA THR A 92 -3.01 35.52 0.74
C THR A 92 -3.60 35.05 -0.57
N VAL A 93 -4.89 35.23 -0.76
CA VAL A 93 -5.60 34.90 -2.00
C VAL A 93 -5.22 35.84 -3.11
N SER A 94 -4.54 35.34 -4.14
CA SER A 94 -4.18 36.15 -5.31
C SER A 94 -5.36 36.37 -6.26
N GLN A 95 -5.20 37.30 -7.18
CA GLN A 95 -6.15 37.53 -8.28
C GLN A 95 -6.28 36.26 -9.16
N ASN A 96 -5.17 35.55 -9.42
CA ASN A 96 -5.14 34.31 -10.18
C ASN A 96 -5.95 33.18 -9.48
N ALA A 97 -5.69 32.94 -8.19
CA ALA A 97 -6.44 31.98 -7.40
C ALA A 97 -7.95 32.31 -7.37
N TRP A 98 -8.30 33.59 -7.16
CA TRP A 98 -9.70 34.03 -7.12
C TRP A 98 -10.41 33.86 -8.48
N GLN A 99 -9.72 34.05 -9.62
CA GLN A 99 -10.28 33.91 -10.96
C GLN A 99 -10.35 32.45 -11.44
N THR A 100 -9.65 31.53 -10.77
CA THR A 100 -9.60 30.12 -11.17
C THR A 100 -11.00 29.51 -11.24
N GLY A 101 -11.35 28.98 -12.41
CA GLY A 101 -12.66 28.40 -12.68
C GLY A 101 -12.91 27.05 -12.03
N GLY A 102 -14.11 26.50 -12.26
CA GLY A 102 -14.51 25.19 -11.74
C GLY A 102 -15.03 25.22 -10.30
N SER A 103 -14.70 24.19 -9.50
CA SER A 103 -15.14 24.10 -8.10
C SER A 103 -14.41 25.11 -7.22
N ARG A 104 -15.15 25.75 -6.30
CA ARG A 104 -14.61 26.85 -5.49
C ARG A 104 -14.90 26.66 -4.00
N MET A 105 -13.99 27.12 -3.17
CA MET A 105 -14.18 27.37 -1.74
C MET A 105 -14.83 28.75 -1.49
N PHE A 106 -14.94 29.57 -2.54
CA PHE A 106 -15.43 30.95 -2.55
C PHE A 106 -14.54 31.90 -1.75
N LEU A 107 -13.24 31.83 -2.02
CA LEU A 107 -12.27 32.76 -1.47
C LEU A 107 -12.42 34.15 -2.10
N GLU A 108 -12.10 35.19 -1.32
CA GLU A 108 -12.12 36.59 -1.78
C GLU A 108 -10.68 37.07 -2.01
N VAL A 109 -10.45 37.80 -3.10
CA VAL A 109 -9.14 38.33 -3.46
C VAL A 109 -8.56 39.22 -2.34
N ASN A 110 -7.25 39.13 -2.10
CA ASN A 110 -6.50 39.83 -1.06
C ASN A 110 -6.89 39.48 0.39
N THR A 111 -7.79 38.54 0.61
CA THR A 111 -8.04 38.00 1.97
C THR A 111 -6.95 37.04 2.38
N LYS A 112 -6.85 36.81 3.69
CA LYS A 112 -5.92 35.83 4.27
C LYS A 112 -6.70 34.65 4.79
N VAL A 113 -6.25 33.44 4.42
CA VAL A 113 -6.87 32.16 4.80
C VAL A 113 -5.82 31.26 5.42
N ASN A 114 -6.14 30.59 6.52
CA ASN A 114 -5.21 29.66 7.12
C ASN A 114 -5.06 28.38 6.28
N ILE A 115 -3.92 27.73 6.42
CA ILE A 115 -3.56 26.54 5.63
C ILE A 115 -4.51 25.37 5.90
N GLU A 116 -4.95 25.19 7.15
CA GLU A 116 -5.90 24.11 7.50
C GLU A 116 -7.22 24.26 6.74
N ASP A 117 -7.78 25.47 6.67
CA ASP A 117 -9.03 25.71 5.94
C ASP A 117 -8.84 25.53 4.43
N LEU A 118 -7.71 25.96 3.85
CA LEU A 118 -7.40 25.69 2.45
C LEU A 118 -7.37 24.20 2.17
N ILE A 119 -6.66 23.40 2.98
CA ILE A 119 -6.58 21.95 2.79
C ILE A 119 -7.96 21.31 2.91
N LYS A 120 -8.77 21.69 3.92
CA LYS A 120 -10.16 21.20 4.05
C LYS A 120 -11.02 21.59 2.85
N GLY A 121 -10.91 22.82 2.36
CA GLY A 121 -11.59 23.26 1.14
C GLY A 121 -11.18 22.48 -0.10
N ILE A 122 -9.91 22.06 -0.20
CA ILE A 122 -9.40 21.23 -1.28
C ILE A 122 -9.96 19.80 -1.21
N VAL A 123 -9.89 19.14 -0.04
CA VAL A 123 -10.23 17.71 0.06
C VAL A 123 -11.73 17.47 0.08
N ILE A 124 -12.52 18.35 0.71
CA ILE A 124 -13.96 18.15 0.92
C ILE A 124 -14.75 18.58 -0.32
N GLN A 125 -14.61 19.83 -0.73
CA GLN A 125 -15.39 20.38 -1.85
C GLN A 125 -14.63 20.53 -3.15
N SER A 126 -13.32 20.27 -3.14
CA SER A 126 -12.51 20.35 -4.35
C SER A 126 -12.20 21.76 -4.85
N GLY A 127 -12.06 22.75 -3.94
CA GLY A 127 -11.82 24.17 -4.28
C GLY A 127 -10.55 24.36 -5.14
N ASN A 128 -10.71 24.87 -6.36
CA ASN A 128 -9.59 25.21 -7.25
C ASN A 128 -8.90 26.47 -6.76
N ASP A 129 -9.67 27.48 -6.33
CA ASP A 129 -9.20 28.71 -5.70
C ASP A 129 -8.33 28.42 -4.46
N ALA A 130 -8.74 27.45 -3.63
CA ALA A 130 -7.97 27.01 -2.48
C ALA A 130 -6.67 26.27 -2.88
N ALA A 131 -6.71 25.44 -3.93
CA ALA A 131 -5.53 24.71 -4.41
C ALA A 131 -4.47 25.67 -4.97
N VAL A 132 -4.87 26.64 -5.80
CA VAL A 132 -3.95 27.67 -6.34
C VAL A 132 -3.40 28.55 -5.23
N THR A 133 -4.26 29.01 -4.28
CA THR A 133 -3.79 29.82 -3.13
C THR A 133 -2.74 29.06 -2.31
N LEU A 134 -2.97 27.76 -2.04
CA LEU A 134 -2.03 26.93 -1.30
C LEU A 134 -0.71 26.74 -2.07
N ALA A 135 -0.79 26.48 -3.37
CA ALA A 135 0.37 26.28 -4.25
C ALA A 135 1.24 27.55 -4.32
N GLU A 136 0.62 28.71 -4.55
CA GLU A 136 1.32 29.99 -4.60
C GLU A 136 1.95 30.36 -3.25
N HIS A 137 1.30 30.03 -2.14
CA HIS A 137 1.84 30.28 -0.79
C HIS A 137 3.09 29.42 -0.51
N ILE A 138 3.06 28.14 -0.90
CA ILE A 138 4.17 27.19 -0.65
C ILE A 138 5.35 27.48 -1.57
N ALA A 139 5.10 27.69 -2.86
CA ALA A 139 6.15 27.69 -3.88
C ALA A 139 6.35 29.05 -4.57
N GLY A 140 5.57 30.06 -4.22
CA GLY A 140 5.60 31.39 -4.86
C GLY A 140 4.86 31.45 -6.19
N SER A 141 4.69 30.32 -6.90
CA SER A 141 3.89 30.21 -8.12
C SER A 141 3.31 28.81 -8.27
N GLU A 142 2.20 28.68 -9.01
CA GLU A 142 1.60 27.38 -9.30
C GLU A 142 2.52 26.51 -10.17
N SER A 143 3.29 27.08 -11.11
CA SER A 143 4.25 26.34 -11.94
C SER A 143 5.39 25.72 -11.10
N THR A 144 5.98 26.49 -10.18
CA THR A 144 7.01 25.96 -9.26
C THR A 144 6.43 24.89 -8.34
N PHE A 145 5.18 25.04 -7.93
CA PHE A 145 4.50 24.02 -7.14
C PHE A 145 4.27 22.73 -7.93
N ALA A 146 3.91 22.82 -9.23
CA ALA A 146 3.79 21.67 -10.10
C ALA A 146 5.14 20.91 -10.26
N GLU A 147 6.26 21.64 -10.31
CA GLU A 147 7.59 21.01 -10.28
C GLU A 147 7.83 20.23 -8.98
N MET A 148 7.43 20.79 -7.82
CA MET A 148 7.48 20.06 -6.55
C MET A 148 6.59 18.82 -6.56
N MET A 149 5.37 18.90 -7.13
CA MET A 149 4.49 17.74 -7.30
C MET A 149 5.17 16.64 -8.13
N ASN A 150 5.83 16.99 -9.24
CA ASN A 150 6.54 16.03 -10.10
C ASN A 150 7.75 15.41 -9.39
N GLN A 151 8.50 16.17 -8.60
CA GLN A 151 9.60 15.62 -7.78
C GLN A 151 9.09 14.61 -6.73
N HIS A 152 7.97 14.90 -6.07
CA HIS A 152 7.35 13.98 -5.13
C HIS A 152 6.77 12.75 -5.83
N ALA A 153 6.16 12.90 -7.01
CA ALA A 153 5.68 11.79 -7.83
C ALA A 153 6.84 10.83 -8.17
N ALA A 154 7.97 11.36 -8.62
CA ALA A 154 9.17 10.56 -8.90
C ALA A 154 9.69 9.81 -7.66
N ARG A 155 9.73 10.46 -6.48
CA ARG A 155 10.13 9.83 -5.20
C ARG A 155 9.19 8.71 -4.77
N LEU A 156 7.90 8.85 -5.04
CA LEU A 156 6.89 7.82 -4.74
C LEU A 156 6.88 6.68 -5.77
N GLY A 157 7.59 6.82 -6.90
CA GLY A 157 7.57 5.84 -7.99
C GLY A 157 6.32 5.93 -8.87
N MET A 158 5.68 7.08 -8.96
CA MET A 158 4.53 7.36 -9.84
C MET A 158 5.03 7.56 -11.29
N LEU A 159 5.28 6.47 -11.98
CA LEU A 159 5.96 6.46 -13.28
C LEU A 159 5.09 6.95 -14.45
N ASN A 160 3.78 7.00 -14.26
CA ASN A 160 2.80 7.37 -15.28
C ASN A 160 2.05 8.66 -14.90
N SER A 161 2.71 9.57 -14.16
CA SER A 161 2.11 10.84 -13.73
C SER A 161 2.99 12.01 -14.09
N HIS A 162 2.34 13.09 -14.51
CA HIS A 162 2.95 14.41 -14.69
C HIS A 162 1.91 15.48 -14.38
N PHE A 163 2.29 16.47 -13.59
CA PHE A 163 1.43 17.54 -13.12
C PHE A 163 1.89 18.88 -13.69
N GLU A 164 0.97 19.68 -14.22
CA GLU A 164 1.21 21.02 -14.72
C GLU A 164 0.59 22.11 -13.84
N ASP A 165 -0.39 21.73 -13.02
CA ASP A 165 -1.08 22.61 -12.10
C ASP A 165 -1.43 21.91 -10.79
N SER A 166 -1.95 22.68 -9.82
CA SER A 166 -2.33 22.22 -8.49
C SER A 166 -3.76 21.69 -8.38
N ASN A 167 -4.59 21.89 -9.40
CA ASN A 167 -6.05 21.77 -9.28
C ASN A 167 -6.67 20.76 -10.24
N GLY A 168 -5.96 20.37 -11.31
CA GLY A 168 -6.37 19.36 -12.29
C GLY A 168 -7.27 19.90 -13.40
N LEU A 169 -7.16 21.17 -13.74
CA LEU A 169 -7.75 21.70 -14.96
C LEU A 169 -7.04 21.10 -16.19
N PRO A 170 -7.72 20.99 -17.34
CA PRO A 170 -7.11 20.38 -18.52
C PRO A 170 -5.84 21.11 -18.98
N ALA A 171 -4.75 20.35 -19.16
CA ALA A 171 -3.51 20.80 -19.76
C ALA A 171 -2.89 19.64 -20.56
N GLU A 172 -2.12 19.93 -21.60
CA GLU A 172 -1.66 18.96 -22.61
C GLU A 172 -0.86 17.80 -21.99
N ASN A 173 0.02 18.09 -21.04
CA ASN A 173 0.89 17.10 -20.39
C ASN A 173 0.46 16.80 -18.93
N HIS A 174 -0.78 17.08 -18.57
CA HIS A 174 -1.31 16.81 -17.24
C HIS A 174 -2.00 15.44 -17.21
N TYR A 175 -1.32 14.42 -16.70
CA TYR A 175 -1.83 13.06 -16.68
C TYR A 175 -1.40 12.29 -15.42
N THR A 176 -2.12 11.23 -15.14
CA THR A 176 -1.81 10.25 -14.10
C THR A 176 -2.34 8.87 -14.48
N SER A 177 -2.08 7.86 -13.66
CA SER A 177 -2.63 6.52 -13.80
C SER A 177 -3.40 6.09 -12.55
N ALA A 178 -4.26 5.07 -12.68
CA ALA A 178 -4.97 4.52 -11.54
C ALA A 178 -4.01 3.95 -10.48
N ARG A 179 -2.90 3.32 -10.91
CA ARG A 179 -1.86 2.80 -10.01
C ARG A 179 -1.17 3.93 -9.26
N ASP A 180 -0.78 4.99 -9.94
CA ASP A 180 -0.07 6.11 -9.32
C ASP A 180 -0.95 6.83 -8.29
N LEU A 181 -2.25 6.96 -8.56
CA LEU A 181 -3.21 7.50 -7.58
C LEU A 181 -3.35 6.59 -6.35
N ALA A 182 -3.31 5.28 -6.51
CA ALA A 182 -3.30 4.35 -5.37
C ALA A 182 -2.01 4.48 -4.55
N ILE A 183 -0.85 4.68 -5.20
CA ILE A 183 0.46 4.89 -4.56
C ILE A 183 0.45 6.16 -3.70
N VAL A 184 0.07 7.31 -4.26
CA VAL A 184 0.04 8.58 -3.48
C VAL A 184 -1.01 8.53 -2.37
N THR A 185 -2.15 7.88 -2.61
CA THR A 185 -3.18 7.69 -1.57
C THR A 185 -2.64 6.85 -0.41
N LYS A 186 -1.95 5.74 -0.71
CA LYS A 186 -1.29 4.92 0.30
C LYS A 186 -0.27 5.74 1.09
N ALA A 187 0.55 6.56 0.42
CA ALA A 187 1.55 7.41 1.06
C ALA A 187 0.92 8.42 2.03
N ILE A 188 -0.21 9.05 1.66
CA ILE A 188 -0.93 9.97 2.56
C ILE A 188 -1.42 9.23 3.82
N ILE A 189 -1.98 8.04 3.67
CA ILE A 189 -2.49 7.26 4.80
C ILE A 189 -1.34 6.82 5.72
N ASP A 190 -0.22 6.39 5.16
CA ASP A 190 0.97 5.93 5.89
C ASP A 190 1.67 7.07 6.66
N GLU A 191 1.93 8.18 5.96
CA GLU A 191 2.79 9.23 6.45
C GLU A 191 2.03 10.30 7.24
N PHE A 192 0.74 10.51 6.93
CA PHE A 192 -0.06 11.61 7.46
C PHE A 192 -1.44 11.19 8.00
N PRO A 193 -1.53 10.15 8.85
CA PRO A 193 -2.81 9.61 9.32
C PRO A 193 -3.65 10.65 10.05
N ASN A 194 -3.04 11.61 10.75
CA ASN A 194 -3.73 12.68 11.46
C ASN A 194 -4.43 13.67 10.51
N TYR A 195 -3.90 13.89 9.32
CA TYR A 195 -4.49 14.78 8.30
C TYR A 195 -5.41 14.00 7.37
N TYR A 196 -5.14 12.70 7.16
CA TYR A 196 -5.98 11.83 6.34
C TYR A 196 -7.45 11.84 6.80
N ARG A 197 -7.73 11.96 8.10
CA ARG A 197 -9.10 12.06 8.67
C ARG A 197 -9.96 13.17 8.05
N TRP A 198 -9.37 14.20 7.43
CA TRP A 198 -10.14 15.27 6.79
C TRP A 198 -10.85 14.80 5.51
N PHE A 199 -10.36 13.75 4.86
CA PHE A 199 -10.99 13.18 3.67
C PHE A 199 -12.34 12.49 3.97
N SER A 200 -12.58 12.09 5.20
CA SER A 200 -13.85 11.50 5.64
C SER A 200 -14.90 12.53 6.06
N GLN A 201 -14.55 13.81 6.15
CA GLN A 201 -15.51 14.84 6.54
C GLN A 201 -16.58 15.00 5.45
N LYS A 202 -17.85 14.93 5.87
CA LYS A 202 -19.00 14.98 4.96
C LYS A 202 -19.31 16.39 4.48
N GLU A 203 -18.97 17.40 5.26
CA GLU A 203 -19.17 18.82 4.93
C GLU A 203 -18.09 19.70 5.56
N PHE A 204 -17.96 20.89 5.02
CA PHE A 204 -17.08 21.93 5.54
C PHE A 204 -17.74 23.29 5.36
N THR A 205 -17.68 24.12 6.39
CA THR A 205 -18.22 25.49 6.38
C THR A 205 -17.08 26.48 6.40
N TYR A 206 -16.98 27.31 5.37
CA TYR A 206 -16.08 28.44 5.30
C TYR A 206 -16.86 29.71 5.01
N ASN A 207 -16.56 30.80 5.71
CA ASN A 207 -17.21 32.10 5.53
C ASN A 207 -18.76 32.01 5.45
N LYS A 208 -19.38 31.24 6.36
CA LYS A 208 -20.84 30.97 6.43
C LYS A 208 -21.40 30.18 5.24
N ILE A 209 -20.56 29.65 4.34
CA ILE A 209 -20.99 28.81 3.22
C ILE A 209 -20.65 27.37 3.57
N THR A 210 -21.67 26.53 3.78
CA THR A 210 -21.51 25.09 4.00
C THR A 210 -21.54 24.35 2.67
N GLN A 211 -20.54 23.51 2.42
CA GLN A 211 -20.44 22.69 1.21
C GLN A 211 -20.19 21.24 1.57
N HIS A 212 -20.86 20.32 0.84
CA HIS A 212 -20.77 18.89 1.09
C HIS A 212 -19.63 18.22 0.32
N ASN A 213 -19.11 17.16 0.90
CA ASN A 213 -18.12 16.29 0.21
C ASN A 213 -18.79 15.65 -1.01
N ARG A 214 -18.09 15.66 -2.14
CA ARG A 214 -18.61 15.10 -3.41
C ARG A 214 -18.48 13.58 -3.50
N ASN A 215 -17.79 12.94 -2.56
CA ASN A 215 -17.68 11.50 -2.46
C ASN A 215 -18.95 10.90 -1.85
N GLN A 216 -19.86 10.45 -2.71
CA GLN A 216 -21.14 9.87 -2.28
C GLN A 216 -20.98 8.58 -1.45
N LEU A 217 -19.83 7.90 -1.52
CA LEU A 217 -19.61 6.69 -0.73
C LEU A 217 -19.53 6.97 0.77
N LEU A 218 -19.11 8.17 1.18
CA LEU A 218 -19.08 8.56 2.59
C LEU A 218 -20.48 8.54 3.25
N GLU A 219 -21.55 8.67 2.46
CA GLU A 219 -22.92 8.59 2.95
C GLU A 219 -23.52 7.17 2.81
N ARG A 220 -23.00 6.38 1.86
CA ARG A 220 -23.58 5.07 1.50
C ARG A 220 -22.94 3.90 2.26
N ASP A 221 -21.68 4.05 2.68
CA ASP A 221 -20.90 2.96 3.28
C ASP A 221 -20.02 3.52 4.42
N GLU A 222 -20.38 3.21 5.65
CA GLU A 222 -19.68 3.68 6.86
C GLU A 222 -18.22 3.19 6.94
N SER A 223 -17.87 2.14 6.19
CA SER A 223 -16.47 1.68 6.12
C SER A 223 -15.59 2.59 5.26
N VAL A 224 -16.17 3.47 4.44
CA VAL A 224 -15.43 4.38 3.55
C VAL A 224 -15.00 5.63 4.32
N ASP A 225 -13.71 5.96 4.26
CA ASP A 225 -13.11 7.09 4.96
C ASP A 225 -12.36 8.09 4.06
N GLY A 226 -12.54 8.02 2.76
CA GLY A 226 -11.93 8.91 1.76
C GLY A 226 -12.27 8.47 0.33
N VAL A 227 -11.72 9.06 -0.71
CA VAL A 227 -10.62 10.02 -0.71
C VAL A 227 -11.02 11.26 -1.55
N LYS A 228 -11.09 11.12 -2.90
CA LYS A 228 -11.27 12.27 -3.78
C LYS A 228 -12.00 11.93 -5.06
N THR A 229 -12.85 12.85 -5.50
CA THR A 229 -13.55 12.80 -6.79
C THR A 229 -12.88 13.71 -7.82
N GLY A 230 -12.98 13.35 -9.10
CA GLY A 230 -12.58 14.17 -10.24
C GLY A 230 -13.63 14.16 -11.33
N PHE A 231 -13.70 15.21 -12.12
CA PHE A 231 -14.49 15.31 -13.34
C PHE A 231 -13.95 16.45 -14.22
N THR A 232 -13.70 16.12 -15.48
CA THR A 232 -13.65 17.03 -16.64
C THR A 232 -14.26 16.26 -17.81
N ASP A 233 -14.58 16.94 -18.91
CA ASP A 233 -15.13 16.26 -20.08
C ASP A 233 -14.16 15.20 -20.62
N ASP A 234 -12.86 15.46 -20.59
CA ASP A 234 -11.81 14.53 -21.05
C ASP A 234 -11.60 13.36 -20.07
N ALA A 235 -11.62 13.64 -18.77
CA ALA A 235 -11.37 12.61 -17.75
C ALA A 235 -12.58 11.69 -17.50
N GLY A 236 -13.79 12.15 -17.82
CA GLY A 236 -15.01 11.52 -17.33
C GLY A 236 -15.11 11.63 -15.80
N TYR A 237 -15.97 10.82 -15.20
CA TYR A 237 -16.15 10.81 -13.76
C TYR A 237 -15.18 9.83 -13.10
N CYS A 238 -14.36 10.34 -12.18
CA CYS A 238 -13.30 9.60 -11.48
C CYS A 238 -13.50 9.63 -9.96
N LEU A 239 -13.09 8.58 -9.26
CA LEU A 239 -13.12 8.50 -7.81
C LEU A 239 -11.98 7.61 -7.31
N VAL A 240 -11.20 8.13 -6.36
CA VAL A 240 -10.37 7.34 -5.45
C VAL A 240 -11.14 7.16 -4.15
N ALA A 241 -11.30 5.93 -3.71
CA ALA A 241 -11.94 5.57 -2.45
C ALA A 241 -11.01 4.73 -1.58
N SER A 242 -11.15 4.87 -0.26
CA SER A 242 -10.55 3.96 0.72
C SER A 242 -11.61 3.52 1.71
N ALA A 243 -11.55 2.26 2.11
CA ALA A 243 -12.47 1.68 3.08
C ALA A 243 -11.73 0.75 4.04
N VAL A 244 -12.24 0.66 5.28
CA VAL A 244 -11.71 -0.22 6.33
C VAL A 244 -12.82 -1.14 6.81
N ARG A 245 -12.62 -2.45 6.72
CA ARG A 245 -13.49 -3.44 7.36
C ARG A 245 -12.64 -4.43 8.14
N GLU A 246 -13.00 -4.67 9.38
CA GLU A 246 -12.18 -5.50 10.28
C GLU A 246 -10.72 -4.99 10.32
N ASN A 247 -9.75 -5.82 10.00
CA ASN A 247 -8.32 -5.49 10.00
C ASN A 247 -7.77 -5.21 8.59
N MET A 248 -8.62 -5.04 7.59
CA MET A 248 -8.24 -4.84 6.20
C MET A 248 -8.64 -3.45 5.72
N ARG A 249 -7.70 -2.73 5.10
CA ARG A 249 -7.96 -1.48 4.37
C ARG A 249 -7.75 -1.71 2.89
N LEU A 250 -8.69 -1.29 2.08
CA LEU A 250 -8.60 -1.30 0.62
C LEU A 250 -8.55 0.12 0.07
N ILE A 251 -7.78 0.31 -0.99
CA ILE A 251 -7.76 1.51 -1.82
C ILE A 251 -8.29 1.10 -3.19
N SER A 252 -9.32 1.79 -3.66
CA SER A 252 -9.96 1.57 -4.96
C SER A 252 -9.90 2.84 -5.79
N VAL A 253 -9.39 2.75 -7.00
CA VAL A 253 -9.35 3.86 -7.97
C VAL A 253 -10.15 3.47 -9.19
N VAL A 254 -11.08 4.31 -9.60
CA VAL A 254 -11.89 4.14 -10.81
C VAL A 254 -11.85 5.46 -11.60
N MET A 255 -11.43 5.37 -12.87
CA MET A 255 -11.26 6.52 -13.76
C MET A 255 -12.07 6.35 -15.06
N GLY A 256 -12.67 7.45 -15.53
CA GLY A 256 -13.33 7.46 -16.83
C GLY A 256 -14.69 6.77 -16.86
N THR A 257 -15.53 6.96 -15.84
CA THR A 257 -16.91 6.48 -15.83
C THR A 257 -17.86 7.50 -16.42
N SER A 258 -19.10 7.07 -16.74
CA SER A 258 -20.11 7.91 -17.43
C SER A 258 -20.87 8.88 -16.53
N SER A 259 -20.82 8.74 -15.19
CA SER A 259 -21.58 9.60 -14.28
C SER A 259 -21.05 9.59 -12.84
N ALA A 260 -21.48 10.57 -12.02
CA ALA A 260 -21.18 10.62 -10.60
C ALA A 260 -21.69 9.39 -9.84
N ASN A 261 -22.84 8.84 -10.21
CA ASN A 261 -23.35 7.60 -9.64
C ASN A 261 -22.53 6.38 -10.10
N ALA A 262 -22.14 6.34 -11.38
CA ALA A 262 -21.33 5.24 -11.91
C ALA A 262 -20.00 5.13 -11.18
N ARG A 263 -19.21 6.22 -11.02
CA ARG A 263 -17.94 6.15 -10.28
C ARG A 263 -18.08 5.66 -8.83
N ALA A 264 -19.20 6.00 -8.16
CA ALA A 264 -19.48 5.53 -6.82
C ALA A 264 -19.85 4.03 -6.81
N ASN A 265 -20.75 3.60 -7.72
CA ASN A 265 -21.18 2.21 -7.82
C ASN A 265 -20.01 1.28 -8.19
N GLU A 266 -19.17 1.68 -9.15
CA GLU A 266 -18.03 0.86 -9.58
C GLU A 266 -16.97 0.72 -8.49
N ASN A 267 -16.68 1.79 -7.73
CA ASN A 267 -15.82 1.67 -6.55
C ASN A 267 -16.43 0.76 -5.49
N GLN A 268 -17.74 0.87 -5.22
CA GLN A 268 -18.43 0.00 -4.27
C GLN A 268 -18.35 -1.47 -4.69
N ASN A 269 -18.49 -1.77 -5.98
CA ASN A 269 -18.35 -3.12 -6.53
C ASN A 269 -16.95 -3.69 -6.28
N LEU A 270 -15.90 -2.89 -6.54
CA LEU A 270 -14.51 -3.27 -6.27
C LEU A 270 -14.26 -3.50 -4.78
N LEU A 271 -14.67 -2.59 -3.92
CA LEU A 271 -14.50 -2.72 -2.47
C LEU A 271 -15.22 -3.96 -1.95
N ASN A 272 -16.47 -4.19 -2.36
CA ASN A 272 -17.22 -5.37 -1.97
C ASN A 272 -16.58 -6.67 -2.46
N TYR A 273 -16.01 -6.69 -3.68
CA TYR A 273 -15.25 -7.82 -4.18
C TYR A 273 -14.03 -8.11 -3.29
N GLY A 274 -13.22 -7.09 -3.00
CA GLY A 274 -12.03 -7.26 -2.17
C GLY A 274 -12.36 -7.80 -0.79
N PHE A 275 -13.28 -7.15 -0.06
CA PHE A 275 -13.67 -7.58 1.29
C PHE A 275 -14.42 -8.92 1.33
N ARG A 276 -15.09 -9.31 0.26
CA ARG A 276 -15.81 -10.59 0.19
C ARG A 276 -14.88 -11.78 -0.02
N PHE A 277 -13.85 -11.62 -0.82
CA PHE A 277 -13.03 -12.74 -1.27
C PHE A 277 -11.62 -12.77 -0.67
N PHE A 278 -11.17 -11.66 -0.05
CA PHE A 278 -9.86 -11.57 0.57
C PHE A 278 -9.94 -11.19 2.04
N GLU A 279 -8.88 -11.51 2.76
CA GLU A 279 -8.68 -11.14 4.15
C GLU A 279 -7.21 -10.76 4.39
N GLY A 280 -7.00 -9.77 5.26
CA GLY A 280 -5.68 -9.30 5.67
C GLY A 280 -5.34 -9.82 7.06
N HIS A 281 -4.11 -10.32 7.23
CA HIS A 281 -3.63 -10.78 8.54
C HIS A 281 -2.25 -10.20 8.84
N LYS A 282 -2.09 -9.67 10.05
CA LYS A 282 -0.78 -9.34 10.61
C LYS A 282 -0.20 -10.60 11.25
N LEU A 283 0.90 -11.14 10.70
CA LEU A 283 1.53 -12.36 11.15
C LEU A 283 2.56 -12.11 12.26
N TYR A 284 3.36 -11.05 12.11
CA TYR A 284 4.41 -10.71 13.07
C TYR A 284 4.50 -9.20 13.25
N ASP A 285 4.73 -8.79 14.50
CA ASP A 285 4.97 -7.39 14.85
C ASP A 285 6.41 -6.97 14.57
N ALA A 286 6.59 -5.71 14.20
CA ALA A 286 7.91 -5.09 14.10
C ALA A 286 8.66 -5.07 15.44
N ASN A 287 9.98 -5.13 15.38
CA ASN A 287 10.90 -5.01 16.52
C ASN A 287 10.68 -6.05 17.64
N LYS A 288 9.94 -7.13 17.37
CA LYS A 288 9.81 -8.29 18.27
C LYS A 288 10.80 -9.37 17.89
N GLN A 289 11.37 -10.02 18.90
CA GLN A 289 12.25 -11.17 18.67
C GLN A 289 11.45 -12.34 18.13
N LEU A 290 11.84 -12.83 16.95
CA LEU A 290 11.25 -14.00 16.28
C LEU A 290 12.20 -15.20 16.28
N ALA A 291 13.51 -14.94 16.24
CA ALA A 291 14.57 -15.95 16.21
C ALA A 291 15.86 -15.42 16.83
N GLU A 292 16.89 -16.27 16.85
CA GLU A 292 18.25 -15.87 17.23
C GLU A 292 19.26 -16.38 16.20
N ALA A 293 20.28 -15.57 15.90
CA ALA A 293 21.43 -15.99 15.11
C ALA A 293 22.67 -16.13 15.97
N ARG A 294 23.45 -17.18 15.73
CA ARG A 294 24.78 -17.32 16.33
C ARG A 294 25.75 -16.34 15.70
N ILE A 295 26.47 -15.61 16.55
CA ILE A 295 27.48 -14.65 16.14
C ILE A 295 28.86 -15.18 16.47
N TRP A 296 29.71 -15.24 15.46
CA TRP A 296 31.10 -15.59 15.59
C TRP A 296 31.97 -14.38 15.90
N LYS A 297 32.95 -14.53 16.77
CA LYS A 297 33.94 -13.48 17.15
C LYS A 297 33.30 -12.25 17.79
N GLY A 298 32.08 -12.37 18.30
CA GLY A 298 31.35 -11.29 18.97
C GLY A 298 31.55 -11.30 20.50
N LYS A 299 31.24 -10.16 21.14
CA LYS A 299 31.15 -10.07 22.61
C LYS A 299 30.06 -10.96 23.19
N ILE A 300 28.98 -11.16 22.41
CA ILE A 300 27.89 -12.07 22.74
C ILE A 300 27.77 -13.13 21.64
N GLN A 301 27.31 -14.31 22.02
CA GLN A 301 27.25 -15.45 21.12
C GLN A 301 25.99 -15.49 20.25
N ASN A 302 24.89 -14.89 20.70
CA ASN A 302 23.62 -14.85 19.97
C ASN A 302 23.10 -13.45 19.90
N VAL A 303 22.47 -13.11 18.77
CA VAL A 303 21.76 -11.85 18.56
C VAL A 303 20.29 -12.11 18.28
N PRO A 304 19.35 -11.38 18.92
CA PRO A 304 17.94 -11.51 18.61
C PRO A 304 17.66 -10.95 17.20
N LEU A 305 16.88 -11.71 16.43
CA LEU A 305 16.41 -11.36 15.10
C LEU A 305 14.93 -11.01 15.11
N GLY A 306 14.55 -10.05 14.31
CA GLY A 306 13.15 -9.63 14.12
C GLY A 306 12.96 -8.88 12.82
N LEU A 307 11.87 -8.14 12.74
CA LEU A 307 11.47 -7.35 11.56
C LEU A 307 11.57 -5.85 11.85
N THR A 308 11.82 -5.06 10.82
CA THR A 308 11.79 -3.58 10.92
C THR A 308 10.39 -3.01 10.77
N LYS A 309 9.45 -3.77 10.17
CA LYS A 309 8.04 -3.42 9.97
C LYS A 309 7.16 -4.62 10.26
N ASP A 310 5.89 -4.40 10.57
CA ASP A 310 4.90 -5.47 10.71
C ASP A 310 4.84 -6.31 9.43
N LEU A 311 4.77 -7.62 9.55
CA LEU A 311 4.55 -8.52 8.42
C LEU A 311 3.08 -8.80 8.28
N ASN A 312 2.49 -8.22 7.25
CA ASN A 312 1.11 -8.45 6.87
C ASN A 312 1.04 -9.32 5.61
N VAL A 313 -0.03 -10.08 5.49
CA VAL A 313 -0.36 -10.85 4.28
C VAL A 313 -1.81 -10.63 3.89
N THR A 314 -2.07 -10.64 2.59
CA THR A 314 -3.43 -10.59 2.02
C THR A 314 -3.65 -11.86 1.24
N ILE A 315 -4.61 -12.65 1.65
CA ILE A 315 -4.90 -13.98 1.11
C ILE A 315 -6.39 -14.14 0.76
N PRO A 316 -6.76 -15.10 -0.07
CA PRO A 316 -8.16 -15.50 -0.23
C PRO A 316 -8.75 -15.90 1.12
N ARG A 317 -10.02 -15.53 1.37
CA ARG A 317 -10.70 -15.84 2.65
C ARG A 317 -10.71 -17.35 2.94
N ARG A 318 -10.65 -17.68 4.23
CA ARG A 318 -10.69 -19.04 4.79
C ARG A 318 -9.43 -19.89 4.56
N HIS A 319 -8.34 -19.27 4.11
CA HIS A 319 -7.06 -19.95 3.87
C HIS A 319 -5.96 -19.58 4.88
N TYR A 320 -6.32 -18.93 5.99
CA TYR A 320 -5.33 -18.57 7.02
C TYR A 320 -4.59 -19.78 7.59
N ASN A 321 -5.28 -20.89 7.82
CA ASN A 321 -4.67 -22.12 8.35
C ASN A 321 -3.78 -22.86 7.34
N ASP A 322 -3.85 -22.50 6.07
CA ASP A 322 -3.00 -23.07 5.01
C ASP A 322 -1.66 -22.33 4.89
N LEU A 323 -1.49 -21.22 5.62
CA LEU A 323 -0.25 -20.46 5.63
C LEU A 323 0.88 -21.23 6.33
N LYS A 324 2.06 -21.17 5.72
CA LYS A 324 3.31 -21.69 6.31
C LYS A 324 4.37 -20.60 6.28
N ALA A 325 5.01 -20.35 7.41
CA ALA A 325 6.14 -19.42 7.49
C ALA A 325 7.44 -20.21 7.67
N GLU A 326 8.42 -19.95 6.83
CA GLU A 326 9.76 -20.51 6.89
C GLU A 326 10.76 -19.39 7.18
N MET A 327 11.63 -19.60 8.17
CA MET A 327 12.71 -18.68 8.51
C MET A 327 14.04 -19.30 8.10
N VAL A 328 14.75 -18.65 7.21
CA VAL A 328 16.10 -19.02 6.78
C VAL A 328 17.08 -18.03 7.38
N ILE A 329 17.94 -18.49 8.29
CA ILE A 329 18.93 -17.67 8.99
C ILE A 329 20.30 -17.96 8.40
N ASP A 330 21.12 -16.94 8.24
CA ASP A 330 22.49 -17.05 7.73
C ASP A 330 23.35 -17.90 8.65
N LYS A 331 23.95 -18.97 8.12
CA LYS A 331 24.73 -19.95 8.89
C LYS A 331 25.99 -19.37 9.50
N LYS A 332 26.55 -18.30 8.94
CA LYS A 332 27.87 -17.79 9.31
C LYS A 332 27.89 -16.27 9.46
N VAL A 333 27.50 -15.81 10.62
CA VAL A 333 27.48 -14.36 10.96
C VAL A 333 28.68 -14.02 11.84
N ILE A 334 29.49 -13.03 11.43
CA ILE A 334 30.73 -12.64 12.13
C ILE A 334 30.60 -11.21 12.61
N ALA A 335 30.92 -10.95 13.90
CA ALA A 335 30.96 -9.61 14.47
C ALA A 335 32.11 -8.74 13.87
N PRO A 336 31.94 -7.40 13.80
CA PRO A 336 30.85 -6.62 14.36
C PRO A 336 29.59 -6.66 13.48
N ILE A 337 28.42 -6.50 14.12
CA ILE A 337 27.11 -6.45 13.46
C ILE A 337 26.42 -5.18 13.94
N GLU A 338 25.92 -4.38 13.04
CA GLU A 338 25.08 -3.22 13.37
C GLU A 338 23.61 -3.64 13.52
N GLN A 339 22.84 -2.87 14.28
CA GLN A 339 21.39 -3.04 14.35
C GLN A 339 20.78 -2.80 12.97
N GLY A 340 19.80 -3.61 12.58
CA GLY A 340 19.11 -3.52 11.28
C GLY A 340 19.80 -4.27 10.13
N VAL A 341 21.01 -4.84 10.36
CA VAL A 341 21.67 -5.67 9.33
C VAL A 341 20.86 -6.94 9.09
N LYS A 342 20.62 -7.25 7.82
CA LYS A 342 19.95 -8.49 7.40
C LYS A 342 20.81 -9.71 7.73
N LEU A 343 20.24 -10.67 8.45
CA LEU A 343 20.87 -11.93 8.85
C LEU A 343 20.02 -13.15 8.52
N GLY A 344 18.96 -12.95 7.74
CA GLY A 344 18.09 -14.02 7.32
C GLY A 344 16.89 -13.49 6.54
N THR A 345 15.96 -14.38 6.27
CA THR A 345 14.72 -14.08 5.50
C THR A 345 13.57 -14.90 6.06
N ILE A 346 12.38 -14.29 6.15
CA ILE A 346 11.12 -15.00 6.35
C ILE A 346 10.42 -15.11 5.01
N LYS A 347 10.00 -16.32 4.65
CA LYS A 347 9.11 -16.59 3.53
C LYS A 347 7.79 -17.09 4.08
N VAL A 348 6.70 -16.46 3.64
CA VAL A 348 5.35 -16.94 3.94
C VAL A 348 4.77 -17.52 2.67
N MET A 349 4.31 -18.75 2.79
CA MET A 349 3.72 -19.52 1.68
C MET A 349 2.26 -19.79 1.97
N LEU A 350 1.44 -19.69 0.93
CA LEU A 350 0.08 -20.22 0.91
C LEU A 350 0.09 -21.42 -0.05
N LYS A 351 0.05 -22.63 0.49
CA LYS A 351 0.38 -23.85 -0.25
C LYS A 351 1.77 -23.76 -0.89
N ASN A 352 1.85 -23.71 -2.23
CA ASN A 352 3.11 -23.64 -2.98
C ASN A 352 3.50 -22.21 -3.40
N ASP A 353 2.60 -21.23 -3.21
CA ASP A 353 2.84 -19.84 -3.63
C ASP A 353 3.46 -19.03 -2.51
N ILE A 354 4.52 -18.28 -2.82
CA ILE A 354 5.10 -17.31 -1.88
C ILE A 354 4.20 -16.07 -1.88
N VAL A 355 3.52 -15.83 -0.74
CA VAL A 355 2.62 -14.66 -0.58
C VAL A 355 3.30 -13.48 0.09
N ALA A 356 4.41 -13.70 0.80
CA ALA A 356 5.25 -12.63 1.34
C ALA A 356 6.69 -13.09 1.55
N THR A 357 7.63 -12.16 1.43
CA THR A 357 9.04 -12.36 1.79
C THR A 357 9.53 -11.10 2.47
N THR A 358 10.24 -11.25 3.60
CA THR A 358 10.80 -10.11 4.34
C THR A 358 12.14 -10.49 4.97
N ASP A 359 12.97 -9.48 5.24
CA ASP A 359 14.27 -9.68 5.84
C ASP A 359 14.16 -9.84 7.36
N LEU A 360 14.85 -10.84 7.90
CA LEU A 360 15.17 -10.96 9.32
C LEU A 360 16.44 -10.15 9.61
N VAL A 361 16.32 -9.20 10.52
CA VAL A 361 17.42 -8.27 10.86
C VAL A 361 17.85 -8.40 12.31
N ALA A 362 19.10 -8.04 12.59
CA ALA A 362 19.60 -7.92 13.95
C ALA A 362 18.84 -6.82 14.71
N LEU A 363 18.21 -7.16 15.85
CA LEU A 363 17.48 -6.19 16.68
C LEU A 363 18.41 -5.36 17.58
N LYS A 364 19.66 -5.80 17.75
CA LYS A 364 20.69 -5.12 18.56
C LYS A 364 22.03 -5.20 17.86
N PRO A 365 22.93 -4.22 18.09
CA PRO A 365 24.29 -4.31 17.57
C PRO A 365 25.10 -5.34 18.38
N VAL A 366 26.10 -5.93 17.74
CA VAL A 366 27.06 -6.84 18.38
C VAL A 366 28.48 -6.38 18.08
N GLU A 367 29.18 -5.96 19.12
CA GLU A 367 30.58 -5.56 19.01
C GLU A 367 31.52 -6.78 18.90
N GLN A 368 32.73 -6.55 18.38
CA GLN A 368 33.77 -7.58 18.37
C GLN A 368 34.12 -8.04 19.77
N GLY A 369 34.31 -9.34 19.91
CA GLY A 369 34.85 -9.96 21.11
C GLY A 369 36.33 -9.66 21.30
N ASN A 370 36.86 -9.93 22.52
CA ASN A 370 38.29 -9.80 22.81
C ASN A 370 39.11 -10.83 22.00
N ILE A 371 40.43 -10.68 22.04
CA ILE A 371 41.38 -11.52 21.29
C ILE A 371 41.17 -13.02 21.57
N PHE A 372 40.91 -13.40 22.82
CA PHE A 372 40.74 -14.79 23.22
C PHE A 372 39.43 -15.40 22.65
N GLN A 373 38.33 -14.63 22.74
CA GLN A 373 37.04 -15.03 22.16
C GLN A 373 37.15 -15.21 20.63
N ARG A 374 37.81 -14.28 19.95
CA ARG A 374 38.01 -14.35 18.49
C ARG A 374 38.88 -15.51 18.05
N LEU A 375 39.95 -15.84 18.83
CA LEU A 375 40.80 -16.98 18.55
C LEU A 375 40.06 -18.28 18.76
N TYR A 376 39.36 -18.42 19.88
CA TYR A 376 38.54 -19.59 20.20
C TYR A 376 37.47 -19.85 19.11
N ASP A 377 36.72 -18.83 18.72
CA ASP A 377 35.75 -18.92 17.65
C ASP A 377 36.38 -19.30 16.29
N SER A 378 37.59 -18.80 15.99
CA SER A 378 38.29 -19.16 14.77
C SER A 378 38.62 -20.66 14.73
N ILE A 379 39.01 -21.24 15.84
CA ILE A 379 39.28 -22.71 15.96
C ILE A 379 37.98 -23.51 15.77
N LEU A 380 36.89 -23.08 16.41
CA LEU A 380 35.59 -23.75 16.26
C LEU A 380 35.07 -23.70 14.81
N MET A 381 35.18 -22.53 14.15
CA MET A 381 34.78 -22.37 12.75
C MET A 381 35.59 -23.26 11.78
N MET A 382 36.88 -23.53 12.08
CA MET A 382 37.70 -24.46 11.29
C MET A 382 37.21 -25.88 11.45
N ARG A 383 36.80 -26.29 12.66
CA ARG A 383 36.26 -27.65 12.94
C ARG A 383 34.92 -27.87 12.25
N GLU A 384 34.00 -26.91 12.29
CA GLU A 384 32.71 -27.03 11.56
C GLU A 384 32.94 -27.22 10.05
N LYS A 385 33.83 -26.43 9.44
CA LYS A 385 34.16 -26.53 8.01
C LYS A 385 34.76 -27.92 7.61
N SER A 386 35.38 -28.60 8.55
CA SER A 386 35.94 -29.96 8.35
C SER A 386 34.85 -31.02 8.44
N ASN A 387 33.79 -30.82 9.23
CA ASN A 387 32.67 -31.76 9.37
C ASN A 387 31.65 -31.64 8.22
N ASP A 388 31.46 -30.46 7.64
CA ASP A 388 30.58 -30.25 6.47
C ASP A 388 31.17 -30.85 5.16
N LYS A 389 32.42 -31.32 5.16
CA LYS A 389 33.09 -31.95 4.02
C LYS A 389 33.10 -33.50 4.08
N LYS A 390 32.58 -34.08 5.13
CA LYS A 390 32.39 -35.50 5.29
C LYS A 390 30.91 -35.89 5.10
#